data_185f7d8e93f77ee7ec5a930f55ec0193
#
_entry.id   185f7d8e93f77ee7ec5a930f55ec0193
#
_cell.length_a   1.000
_cell.length_b   1.000
_cell.length_c   1.000
_cell.angle_alpha   90.00
_cell.angle_beta   90.00
_cell.angle_gamma   90.00
#
_symmetry.space_group_name_H-M   'P 1'
#
loop_
_entity.id
_entity.type
_entity.pdbx_description
1 polymer ?
#
loop_
_entity_poly.entity_id
_entity_poly.type
_entity_poly.pdbx_seq_one_letter_code
_entity_poly.pdbx_strand_id
1 'polypeptide(L)'
;SVERFVQSGETLASSDYQQFFGGKGLNQSIALARAGVQVLHAGSVGSDGHNLISTLADNGVDVSLVNEVDGASGHAVIQVDKTGENCIMLFGGANQRNQEQSISHALDQAQKGDILLLQNEINHLPLIIESASDRKIPIVFNPAPMSDAVLNYPLDKVDYLIFNQTEGEALASQRGTDNILHRLRQEHHRCKLVLTLGSEGVIYQHGEQKIRVDAVPT
;
A
#
# COMPACT_ATOMS: atom_id res chain seq x y z
N SER A 1 21.35 -3.25 11.40
CA SER A 1 21.66 -1.92 11.99
C SER A 1 23.03 -1.46 11.57
N VAL A 2 23.21 -0.17 11.40
CA VAL A 2 24.46 0.47 10.99
C VAL A 2 24.78 1.65 11.92
N GLU A 3 26.05 2.07 12.00
CA GLU A 3 26.42 3.26 12.80
C GLU A 3 25.89 4.55 12.17
N ARG A 4 25.90 4.64 10.85
CA ARG A 4 25.34 5.70 9.99
C ARG A 4 25.01 5.14 8.62
N PHE A 5 24.30 5.87 7.79
CA PHE A 5 24.03 5.43 6.43
C PHE A 5 25.32 5.40 5.58
N VAL A 6 25.41 4.37 4.72
CA VAL A 6 26.53 4.21 3.79
C VAL A 6 26.52 5.35 2.75
N GLN A 7 27.71 5.86 2.42
CA GLN A 7 27.91 6.88 1.39
C GLN A 7 28.44 6.28 0.09
N SER A 8 28.36 7.06 -1.00
CA SER A 8 28.87 6.62 -2.29
C SER A 8 30.38 6.31 -2.21
N GLY A 9 30.77 5.13 -2.71
CA GLY A 9 32.16 4.65 -2.71
C GLY A 9 32.65 4.06 -1.39
N GLU A 10 31.76 3.94 -0.39
CA GLU A 10 32.12 3.43 0.94
C GLU A 10 31.66 1.98 1.13
N THR A 11 32.40 1.26 1.98
CA THR A 11 31.99 -0.02 2.55
C THR A 11 31.84 0.13 4.06
N LEU A 12 30.63 -0.10 4.58
CA LEU A 12 30.32 -0.02 6.00
C LEU A 12 29.89 -1.38 6.52
N ALA A 13 30.46 -1.80 7.65
CA ALA A 13 30.05 -3.04 8.31
C ALA A 13 28.74 -2.83 9.06
N SER A 14 27.79 -3.75 8.89
CA SER A 14 26.58 -3.80 9.70
C SER A 14 26.87 -4.44 11.06
N SER A 15 26.30 -3.89 12.12
CA SER A 15 26.40 -4.44 13.48
C SER A 15 25.37 -5.56 13.75
N ASP A 16 24.26 -5.57 13.00
CA ASP A 16 23.19 -6.57 13.12
C ASP A 16 22.45 -6.72 11.78
N TYR A 17 21.97 -7.93 11.52
CA TYR A 17 21.14 -8.24 10.38
C TYR A 17 19.93 -9.07 10.82
N GLN A 18 18.76 -8.60 10.47
CA GLN A 18 17.48 -9.29 10.72
C GLN A 18 16.67 -9.33 9.44
N GLN A 19 15.91 -10.39 9.26
CA GLN A 19 14.98 -10.56 8.15
C GLN A 19 13.55 -10.67 8.69
N PHE A 20 12.64 -9.91 8.10
CA PHE A 20 11.24 -9.92 8.46
C PHE A 20 10.39 -10.14 7.22
N PHE A 21 9.32 -10.90 7.38
CA PHE A 21 8.27 -10.96 6.36
C PHE A 21 7.35 -9.75 6.53
N GLY A 22 7.11 -9.04 5.41
CA GLY A 22 6.38 -7.78 5.46
C GLY A 22 5.99 -7.30 4.07
N GLY A 23 5.75 -6.01 3.99
CA GLY A 23 5.17 -5.31 2.84
C GLY A 23 3.75 -4.84 3.15
N LYS A 24 3.31 -3.74 2.54
CA LYS A 24 2.02 -3.13 2.88
C LYS A 24 0.86 -4.09 2.65
N GLY A 25 0.83 -4.78 1.49
CA GLY A 25 -0.21 -5.74 1.16
C GLY A 25 -0.29 -6.90 2.14
N LEU A 26 0.86 -7.52 2.48
CA LEU A 26 0.92 -8.61 3.44
C LEU A 26 0.44 -8.15 4.83
N ASN A 27 0.97 -7.03 5.33
CA ASN A 27 0.63 -6.51 6.65
C ASN A 27 -0.85 -6.14 6.77
N GLN A 28 -1.43 -5.53 5.74
CA GLN A 28 -2.85 -5.18 5.71
C GLN A 28 -3.74 -6.42 5.65
N SER A 29 -3.38 -7.43 4.85
CA SER A 29 -4.12 -8.69 4.78
C SER A 29 -4.16 -9.39 6.13
N ILE A 30 -3.02 -9.49 6.83
CA ILE A 30 -2.95 -10.07 8.17
C ILE A 30 -3.76 -9.24 9.18
N ALA A 31 -3.66 -7.93 9.14
CA ALA A 31 -4.41 -7.06 10.05
C ALA A 31 -5.93 -7.22 9.88
N LEU A 32 -6.41 -7.26 8.64
CA LEU A 32 -7.82 -7.48 8.32
C LEU A 32 -8.29 -8.88 8.75
N ALA A 33 -7.52 -9.92 8.47
CA ALA A 33 -7.86 -11.28 8.88
C ALA A 33 -7.94 -11.40 10.42
N ARG A 34 -6.99 -10.80 11.15
CA ARG A 34 -7.01 -10.73 12.63
C ARG A 34 -8.18 -9.91 13.17
N ALA A 35 -8.68 -8.95 12.39
CA ALA A 35 -9.90 -8.21 12.73
C ALA A 35 -11.20 -9.00 12.40
N GLY A 36 -11.09 -10.24 11.91
CA GLY A 36 -12.23 -11.10 11.61
C GLY A 36 -12.80 -10.91 10.19
N VAL A 37 -12.12 -10.21 9.31
CA VAL A 37 -12.53 -10.06 7.90
C VAL A 37 -12.04 -11.26 7.10
N GLN A 38 -12.87 -11.78 6.21
CA GLN A 38 -12.42 -12.74 5.19
C GLN A 38 -11.56 -12.00 4.16
N VAL A 39 -10.31 -12.44 3.99
CA VAL A 39 -9.34 -11.79 3.10
C VAL A 39 -8.89 -12.77 2.03
N LEU A 40 -9.04 -12.38 0.79
CA LEU A 40 -8.48 -13.04 -0.38
C LEU A 40 -7.29 -12.19 -0.87
N HIS A 41 -6.08 -12.73 -0.78
CA HIS A 41 -4.87 -12.03 -1.17
C HIS A 41 -4.46 -12.42 -2.60
N ALA A 42 -4.37 -11.42 -3.47
CA ALA A 42 -3.89 -11.60 -4.84
C ALA A 42 -2.56 -10.89 -5.04
N GLY A 43 -1.62 -11.54 -5.72
CA GLY A 43 -0.31 -10.98 -5.98
C GLY A 43 0.65 -12.00 -6.56
N SER A 44 1.93 -11.64 -6.62
CA SER A 44 2.99 -12.53 -7.08
C SER A 44 4.16 -12.56 -6.11
N VAL A 45 4.72 -13.74 -5.92
CA VAL A 45 5.97 -13.97 -5.19
C VAL A 45 7.00 -14.62 -6.11
N GLY A 46 8.27 -14.49 -5.77
CA GLY A 46 9.34 -15.21 -6.44
C GLY A 46 9.52 -16.62 -5.89
N SER A 47 10.51 -17.34 -6.40
CA SER A 47 10.88 -18.70 -5.92
C SER A 47 11.31 -18.73 -4.43
N ASP A 48 11.63 -17.59 -3.85
CA ASP A 48 11.94 -17.38 -2.43
C ASP A 48 10.68 -17.06 -1.58
N GLY A 49 9.50 -16.98 -2.18
CA GLY A 49 8.27 -16.46 -1.58
C GLY A 49 7.46 -17.42 -0.72
N HIS A 50 7.88 -18.69 -0.59
CA HIS A 50 7.12 -19.72 0.14
C HIS A 50 6.77 -19.29 1.57
N ASN A 51 7.70 -18.66 2.29
CA ASN A 51 7.46 -18.18 3.65
C ASN A 51 6.47 -17.01 3.72
N LEU A 52 6.36 -16.18 2.68
CA LEU A 52 5.37 -15.11 2.60
C LEU A 52 3.96 -15.70 2.47
N ILE A 53 3.81 -16.70 1.59
CA ILE A 53 2.54 -17.44 1.40
C ILE A 53 2.13 -18.13 2.71
N SER A 54 3.06 -18.87 3.35
CA SER A 54 2.79 -19.55 4.63
C SER A 54 2.40 -18.56 5.71
N THR A 55 3.10 -17.41 5.80
CA THR A 55 2.77 -16.36 6.79
C THR A 55 1.36 -15.82 6.61
N LEU A 56 0.90 -15.62 5.38
CA LEU A 56 -0.47 -15.19 5.09
C LEU A 56 -1.48 -16.28 5.49
N ALA A 57 -1.26 -17.53 5.05
CA ALA A 57 -2.14 -18.66 5.31
C ALA A 57 -2.28 -18.95 6.81
N ASP A 58 -1.17 -18.93 7.57
CA ASP A 58 -1.15 -19.14 9.03
C ASP A 58 -1.94 -18.06 9.80
N ASN A 59 -2.15 -16.89 9.18
CA ASN A 59 -2.99 -15.82 9.72
C ASN A 59 -4.44 -15.85 9.17
N GLY A 60 -4.84 -16.92 8.47
CA GLY A 60 -6.22 -17.11 7.99
C GLY A 60 -6.56 -16.34 6.70
N VAL A 61 -5.55 -15.91 5.96
CA VAL A 61 -5.74 -15.27 4.66
C VAL A 61 -5.84 -16.34 3.57
N ASP A 62 -6.80 -16.23 2.68
CA ASP A 62 -6.87 -17.06 1.46
C ASP A 62 -5.80 -16.61 0.47
N VAL A 63 -4.88 -17.51 0.15
CA VAL A 63 -3.73 -17.29 -0.73
C VAL A 63 -3.88 -17.94 -2.11
N SER A 64 -5.06 -18.42 -2.46
CA SER A 64 -5.32 -19.16 -3.71
C SER A 64 -5.05 -18.35 -4.98
N LEU A 65 -4.96 -17.01 -4.86
CA LEU A 65 -4.65 -16.09 -5.97
C LEU A 65 -3.21 -15.53 -5.90
N VAL A 66 -2.36 -16.09 -5.05
CA VAL A 66 -0.93 -15.75 -5.04
C VAL A 66 -0.21 -16.63 -6.07
N ASN A 67 0.45 -16.00 -7.03
CA ASN A 67 1.18 -16.67 -8.09
C ASN A 67 2.67 -16.72 -7.78
N GLU A 68 3.33 -17.84 -8.07
CA GLU A 68 4.78 -17.89 -8.09
C GLU A 68 5.30 -17.54 -9.50
N VAL A 69 6.29 -16.64 -9.57
CA VAL A 69 6.93 -16.22 -10.82
C VAL A 69 8.44 -16.33 -10.70
N ASP A 70 9.13 -16.39 -11.83
CA ASP A 70 10.59 -16.47 -11.84
C ASP A 70 11.24 -15.27 -11.13
N GLY A 71 12.38 -15.52 -10.45
CA GLY A 71 13.19 -14.51 -9.80
C GLY A 71 12.83 -14.29 -8.33
N ALA A 72 13.26 -13.17 -7.76
CA ALA A 72 13.08 -12.88 -6.35
C ALA A 72 11.74 -12.18 -6.08
N SER A 73 11.18 -12.43 -4.90
CA SER A 73 10.07 -11.65 -4.35
C SER A 73 10.43 -10.17 -4.16
N GLY A 74 9.44 -9.30 -4.12
CA GLY A 74 9.64 -7.92 -3.71
C GLY A 74 10.23 -7.84 -2.30
N HIS A 75 11.24 -7.00 -2.09
CA HIS A 75 11.85 -6.82 -0.77
C HIS A 75 12.38 -5.40 -0.55
N ALA A 76 12.63 -5.08 0.72
CA ALA A 76 13.25 -3.84 1.14
C ALA A 76 14.57 -4.10 1.85
N VAL A 77 15.60 -3.33 1.51
CA VAL A 77 16.83 -3.24 2.31
C VAL A 77 16.71 -1.99 3.17
N ILE A 78 16.66 -2.18 4.49
CA ILE A 78 16.47 -1.11 5.46
C ILE A 78 17.75 -0.98 6.28
N GLN A 79 18.38 0.18 6.19
CA GLN A 79 19.43 0.60 7.11
C GLN A 79 18.79 1.37 8.25
N VAL A 80 19.11 1.01 9.48
CA VAL A 80 18.69 1.77 10.67
C VAL A 80 19.96 2.20 11.39
N ASP A 81 20.12 3.50 11.58
CA ASP A 81 21.28 4.05 12.28
C ASP A 81 21.08 4.06 13.80
N LYS A 82 22.13 4.47 14.54
CA LYS A 82 22.12 4.54 16.00
C LYS A 82 21.12 5.55 16.59
N THR A 83 20.58 6.45 15.77
CA THR A 83 19.56 7.42 16.20
C THR A 83 18.15 6.90 15.96
N GLY A 84 18.01 5.74 15.31
CA GLY A 84 16.72 5.15 14.93
C GLY A 84 16.19 5.66 13.59
N GLU A 85 16.92 6.54 12.90
CA GLU A 85 16.58 6.96 11.54
C GLU A 85 16.76 5.80 10.56
N ASN A 86 15.94 5.77 9.51
CA ASN A 86 16.01 4.70 8.51
C ASN A 86 16.25 5.24 7.10
N CYS A 87 16.92 4.41 6.30
CA CYS A 87 17.06 4.59 4.86
C CYS A 87 16.60 3.30 4.19
N ILE A 88 15.62 3.40 3.29
CA ILE A 88 14.94 2.26 2.70
C ILE A 88 15.18 2.22 1.20
N MET A 89 15.64 1.08 0.70
CA MET A 89 15.77 0.79 -0.71
C MET A 89 14.80 -0.34 -1.05
N LEU A 90 13.88 -0.09 -1.98
CA LEU A 90 12.86 -1.05 -2.42
C LEU A 90 13.30 -1.74 -3.71
N PHE A 91 13.12 -3.05 -3.76
CA PHE A 91 13.18 -3.86 -4.96
C PHE A 91 11.80 -4.46 -5.23
N GLY A 92 11.17 -4.08 -6.35
CA GLY A 92 9.81 -4.52 -6.68
C GLY A 92 9.69 -6.02 -6.94
N GLY A 93 10.71 -6.63 -7.60
CA GLY A 93 10.76 -8.06 -7.84
C GLY A 93 9.48 -8.63 -8.45
N ALA A 94 8.99 -9.72 -7.89
CA ALA A 94 7.75 -10.38 -8.32
C ALA A 94 6.51 -9.47 -8.26
N ASN A 95 6.48 -8.47 -7.38
CA ASN A 95 5.36 -7.50 -7.30
C ASN A 95 5.13 -6.75 -8.62
N GLN A 96 6.16 -6.63 -9.45
CA GLN A 96 6.11 -5.96 -10.75
C GLN A 96 5.90 -6.93 -11.92
N ARG A 97 5.47 -8.17 -11.63
CA ARG A 97 5.31 -9.24 -12.64
C ARG A 97 3.90 -9.86 -12.63
N ASN A 98 2.93 -9.19 -12.06
CA ASN A 98 1.54 -9.63 -12.16
C ASN A 98 1.09 -9.58 -13.62
N GLN A 99 0.41 -10.63 -14.06
CA GLN A 99 -0.11 -10.76 -15.42
C GLN A 99 -1.54 -10.22 -15.47
N GLU A 100 -1.93 -9.60 -16.57
CA GLU A 100 -3.28 -9.04 -16.75
C GLU A 100 -4.37 -10.12 -16.63
N GLN A 101 -4.08 -11.34 -17.09
CA GLN A 101 -4.99 -12.47 -16.95
C GLN A 101 -5.22 -12.86 -15.49
N SER A 102 -4.16 -12.87 -14.66
CA SER A 102 -4.27 -13.16 -13.22
C SER A 102 -5.03 -12.04 -12.49
N ILE A 103 -4.81 -10.79 -12.89
CA ILE A 103 -5.54 -9.63 -12.38
C ILE A 103 -7.04 -9.75 -12.69
N SER A 104 -7.39 -10.04 -13.95
CA SER A 104 -8.80 -10.23 -14.34
C SER A 104 -9.43 -11.37 -13.55
N HIS A 105 -8.72 -12.51 -13.46
CA HIS A 105 -9.20 -13.67 -12.70
C HIS A 105 -9.44 -13.32 -11.22
N ALA A 106 -8.54 -12.57 -10.59
CA ALA A 106 -8.70 -12.14 -9.20
C ALA A 106 -9.93 -11.23 -9.02
N LEU A 107 -10.13 -10.27 -9.92
CA LEU A 107 -11.29 -9.38 -9.86
C LEU A 107 -12.61 -10.12 -10.14
N ASP A 108 -12.59 -11.20 -10.92
CA ASP A 108 -13.76 -12.01 -11.21
C ASP A 108 -14.18 -12.89 -10.01
N GLN A 109 -13.32 -13.08 -8.99
CA GLN A 109 -13.69 -13.73 -7.72
C GLN A 109 -14.49 -12.83 -6.78
N ALA A 110 -14.44 -11.51 -6.99
CA ALA A 110 -15.11 -10.56 -6.11
C ALA A 110 -16.65 -10.73 -6.15
N GLN A 111 -17.25 -10.71 -4.97
CA GLN A 111 -18.69 -10.85 -4.78
C GLN A 111 -19.32 -9.53 -4.36
N LYS A 112 -20.64 -9.48 -4.34
CA LYS A 112 -21.37 -8.30 -3.87
C LYS A 112 -21.06 -8.04 -2.40
N GLY A 113 -20.53 -6.88 -2.12
CA GLY A 113 -20.15 -6.44 -0.77
C GLY A 113 -18.65 -6.48 -0.50
N ASP A 114 -17.88 -7.09 -1.41
CA ASP A 114 -16.42 -7.08 -1.32
C ASP A 114 -15.84 -5.70 -1.63
N ILE A 115 -14.64 -5.46 -1.13
CA ILE A 115 -13.88 -4.23 -1.28
C ILE A 115 -12.48 -4.58 -1.77
N LEU A 116 -12.01 -3.90 -2.81
CA LEU A 116 -10.64 -4.01 -3.28
C LEU A 116 -9.74 -3.03 -2.54
N LEU A 117 -8.72 -3.54 -1.85
CA LEU A 117 -7.71 -2.74 -1.16
C LEU A 117 -6.39 -2.76 -1.94
N LEU A 118 -5.90 -1.60 -2.33
CA LEU A 118 -4.70 -1.43 -3.16
C LEU A 118 -3.66 -0.51 -2.51
N GLN A 119 -2.39 -0.76 -2.84
CA GLN A 119 -1.25 0.11 -2.54
C GLN A 119 -0.42 0.31 -3.82
N ASN A 120 0.47 1.33 -3.82
CA ASN A 120 1.31 1.61 -5.00
C ASN A 120 2.59 0.76 -5.02
N GLU A 121 2.46 -0.56 -4.87
CA GLU A 121 3.63 -1.48 -4.82
C GLU A 121 3.63 -2.53 -5.94
N ILE A 122 2.57 -2.58 -6.77
CA ILE A 122 2.44 -3.56 -7.85
C ILE A 122 2.33 -2.88 -9.23
N ASN A 123 2.56 -3.64 -10.29
CA ASN A 123 2.32 -3.17 -11.65
C ASN A 123 0.82 -3.14 -12.02
N HIS A 124 0.49 -2.53 -13.14
CA HIS A 124 -0.86 -2.47 -13.74
C HIS A 124 -1.93 -1.77 -12.89
N LEU A 125 -1.57 -0.92 -11.91
CA LEU A 125 -2.55 -0.26 -11.04
C LEU A 125 -3.63 0.53 -11.79
N PRO A 126 -3.34 1.31 -12.85
CA PRO A 126 -4.40 1.95 -13.62
C PRO A 126 -5.40 0.95 -14.20
N LEU A 127 -4.93 -0.15 -14.78
CA LEU A 127 -5.78 -1.22 -15.32
C LEU A 127 -6.63 -1.86 -14.21
N ILE A 128 -6.04 -2.13 -13.05
CA ILE A 128 -6.74 -2.72 -11.90
C ILE A 128 -7.86 -1.80 -11.43
N ILE A 129 -7.58 -0.50 -11.26
CA ILE A 129 -8.56 0.50 -10.81
C ILE A 129 -9.71 0.60 -11.83
N GLU A 130 -9.40 0.69 -13.12
CA GLU A 130 -10.41 0.74 -14.18
C GLU A 130 -11.28 -0.51 -14.20
N SER A 131 -10.64 -1.68 -14.22
CA SER A 131 -11.34 -2.97 -14.29
C SER A 131 -12.19 -3.25 -13.05
N ALA A 132 -11.77 -2.84 -11.86
CA ALA A 132 -12.56 -2.95 -10.63
C ALA A 132 -13.76 -2.00 -10.64
N SER A 133 -13.55 -0.75 -11.08
CA SER A 133 -14.63 0.24 -11.24
C SER A 133 -15.70 -0.24 -12.22
N ASP A 134 -15.33 -0.80 -13.36
CA ASP A 134 -16.25 -1.36 -14.35
C ASP A 134 -17.10 -2.52 -13.78
N ARG A 135 -16.51 -3.30 -12.87
CA ARG A 135 -17.18 -4.39 -12.12
C ARG A 135 -17.96 -3.90 -10.91
N LYS A 136 -17.92 -2.57 -10.62
CA LYS A 136 -18.55 -1.94 -9.44
C LYS A 136 -18.05 -2.49 -8.12
N ILE A 137 -16.79 -2.88 -8.05
CA ILE A 137 -16.10 -3.24 -6.82
C ILE A 137 -15.61 -1.97 -6.17
N PRO A 138 -16.03 -1.63 -4.94
CA PRO A 138 -15.52 -0.46 -4.23
C PRO A 138 -14.00 -0.54 -4.03
N ILE A 139 -13.31 0.57 -4.28
CA ILE A 139 -11.84 0.63 -4.27
C ILE A 139 -11.36 1.50 -3.11
N VAL A 140 -10.52 0.92 -2.26
CA VAL A 140 -9.73 1.62 -1.25
C VAL A 140 -8.28 1.65 -1.73
N PHE A 141 -7.72 2.83 -1.92
CA PHE A 141 -6.36 2.99 -2.42
C PHE A 141 -5.48 3.77 -1.44
N ASN A 142 -4.32 3.21 -1.12
CA ASN A 142 -3.23 3.92 -0.45
C ASN A 142 -2.10 4.16 -1.47
N PRO A 143 -1.75 5.41 -1.81
CA PRO A 143 -0.80 5.73 -2.88
C PRO A 143 0.67 5.50 -2.50
N ALA A 144 0.93 4.91 -1.34
CA ALA A 144 2.29 4.64 -0.85
C ALA A 144 2.92 3.39 -1.51
N PRO A 145 4.20 3.48 -1.91
CA PRO A 145 5.05 4.66 -1.92
C PRO A 145 4.62 5.66 -3.00
N MET A 146 4.57 6.94 -2.66
CA MET A 146 4.18 7.98 -3.60
C MET A 146 5.21 8.12 -4.73
N SER A 147 4.72 8.28 -5.95
CA SER A 147 5.53 8.53 -7.15
C SER A 147 4.75 9.41 -8.13
N ASP A 148 5.44 10.04 -9.07
CA ASP A 148 4.80 10.88 -10.09
C ASP A 148 3.80 10.11 -10.96
N ALA A 149 3.96 8.80 -11.10
CA ALA A 149 3.02 7.96 -11.84
C ALA A 149 1.62 7.98 -11.23
N VAL A 150 1.50 8.09 -9.90
CA VAL A 150 0.20 8.12 -9.19
C VAL A 150 -0.66 9.30 -9.63
N LEU A 151 -0.05 10.43 -9.99
CA LEU A 151 -0.76 11.63 -10.46
C LEU A 151 -1.54 11.39 -11.78
N ASN A 152 -1.17 10.33 -12.50
CA ASN A 152 -1.82 9.93 -13.76
C ASN A 152 -2.76 8.73 -13.60
N TYR A 153 -2.97 8.24 -12.38
CA TYR A 153 -3.91 7.15 -12.15
C TYR A 153 -5.37 7.64 -12.19
N PRO A 154 -6.34 6.78 -12.53
CA PRO A 154 -7.75 7.14 -12.57
C PRO A 154 -8.35 7.25 -11.15
N LEU A 155 -7.86 8.23 -10.36
CA LEU A 155 -8.24 8.42 -8.95
C LEU A 155 -9.70 8.85 -8.77
N ASP A 156 -10.35 9.35 -9.81
CA ASP A 156 -11.79 9.63 -9.86
C ASP A 156 -12.67 8.37 -9.75
N LYS A 157 -12.08 7.17 -9.99
CA LYS A 157 -12.72 5.87 -9.85
C LYS A 157 -12.49 5.23 -8.47
N VAL A 158 -11.67 5.84 -7.62
CA VAL A 158 -11.37 5.37 -6.26
C VAL A 158 -12.45 5.85 -5.29
N ASP A 159 -12.97 4.95 -4.44
CA ASP A 159 -13.99 5.28 -3.45
C ASP A 159 -13.39 5.86 -2.16
N TYR A 160 -12.23 5.34 -1.74
CA TYR A 160 -11.51 5.81 -0.56
C TYR A 160 -10.03 5.98 -0.88
N LEU A 161 -9.50 7.18 -0.66
CA LEU A 161 -8.08 7.48 -0.78
C LEU A 161 -7.51 7.69 0.62
N ILE A 162 -6.59 6.81 1.03
CA ILE A 162 -5.94 6.83 2.35
C ILE A 162 -4.49 7.27 2.16
N PHE A 163 -4.12 8.39 2.74
CA PHE A 163 -2.79 8.98 2.54
C PHE A 163 -2.32 9.72 3.80
N ASN A 164 -1.02 9.88 3.94
CA ASN A 164 -0.41 10.73 4.96
C ASN A 164 -0.20 12.16 4.43
N GLN A 165 0.32 13.04 5.30
CA GLN A 165 0.51 14.44 4.92
C GLN A 165 1.47 14.62 3.75
N THR A 166 2.59 13.89 3.73
CA THR A 166 3.59 13.98 2.64
C THR A 166 3.01 13.51 1.31
N GLU A 167 2.27 12.41 1.31
CA GLU A 167 1.58 11.88 0.13
C GLU A 167 0.50 12.87 -0.33
N GLY A 168 -0.25 13.45 0.60
CA GLY A 168 -1.26 14.46 0.33
C GLY A 168 -0.68 15.74 -0.28
N GLU A 169 0.48 16.20 0.20
CA GLU A 169 1.19 17.34 -0.38
C GLU A 169 1.61 17.08 -1.84
N ALA A 170 2.08 15.86 -2.12
CA ALA A 170 2.43 15.46 -3.47
C ALA A 170 1.21 15.36 -4.39
N LEU A 171 0.11 14.72 -3.92
CA LEU A 171 -1.13 14.58 -4.68
C LEU A 171 -1.78 15.93 -4.99
N ALA A 172 -1.88 16.81 -4.02
CA ALA A 172 -2.57 18.09 -4.14
C ALA A 172 -1.69 19.21 -4.72
N SER A 173 -0.37 19.02 -4.76
CA SER A 173 0.61 20.10 -5.01
C SER A 173 0.37 21.31 -4.07
N GLN A 174 -0.03 21.02 -2.83
CA GLN A 174 -0.37 22.01 -1.80
C GLN A 174 0.22 21.59 -0.44
N ARG A 175 0.50 22.54 0.43
CA ARG A 175 0.92 22.29 1.81
C ARG A 175 -0.18 22.66 2.79
N GLY A 176 -0.15 21.97 3.93
CA GLY A 176 -1.12 22.16 5.01
C GLY A 176 -2.42 21.38 4.80
N THR A 177 -2.86 20.77 5.88
CA THR A 177 -3.97 19.80 5.93
C THR A 177 -5.25 20.31 5.23
N ASP A 178 -5.65 21.55 5.52
CA ASP A 178 -6.89 22.11 4.97
C ASP A 178 -6.78 22.37 3.47
N ASN A 179 -5.64 22.86 2.99
CA ASN A 179 -5.41 23.10 1.56
C ASN A 179 -5.36 21.80 0.78
N ILE A 180 -4.70 20.76 1.32
CA ILE A 180 -4.64 19.43 0.73
C ILE A 180 -6.05 18.87 0.55
N LEU A 181 -6.81 18.81 1.64
CA LEU A 181 -8.17 18.27 1.63
C LEU A 181 -9.10 19.07 0.72
N HIS A 182 -9.01 20.41 0.74
CA HIS A 182 -9.79 21.28 -0.14
C HIS A 182 -9.50 20.99 -1.62
N ARG A 183 -8.22 20.90 -1.99
CA ARG A 183 -7.80 20.64 -3.37
C ARG A 183 -8.24 19.26 -3.85
N LEU A 184 -7.94 18.21 -3.09
CA LEU A 184 -8.30 16.83 -3.46
C LEU A 184 -9.82 16.61 -3.51
N ARG A 185 -10.59 17.27 -2.64
CA ARG A 185 -12.06 17.24 -2.69
C ARG A 185 -12.61 17.86 -3.99
N GLN A 186 -11.98 18.92 -4.49
CA GLN A 186 -12.39 19.55 -5.75
C GLN A 186 -12.08 18.66 -6.95
N GLU A 187 -10.91 18.01 -6.96
CA GLU A 187 -10.47 17.16 -8.06
C GLU A 187 -11.14 15.79 -8.06
N HIS A 188 -11.39 15.23 -6.87
CA HIS A 188 -11.93 13.87 -6.68
C HIS A 188 -13.20 13.90 -5.82
N HIS A 189 -14.22 14.64 -6.25
CA HIS A 189 -15.42 14.94 -5.47
C HIS A 189 -16.23 13.71 -5.00
N ARG A 190 -16.08 12.55 -5.64
CA ARG A 190 -16.70 11.28 -5.24
C ARG A 190 -15.89 10.50 -4.23
N CYS A 191 -14.59 10.78 -4.15
CA CYS A 191 -13.67 10.04 -3.30
C CYS A 191 -13.83 10.48 -1.84
N LYS A 192 -13.82 9.52 -0.94
CA LYS A 192 -13.74 9.73 0.49
C LYS A 192 -12.25 9.80 0.87
N LEU A 193 -11.83 10.94 1.38
CA LEU A 193 -10.44 11.21 1.73
C LEU A 193 -10.19 10.83 3.18
N VAL A 194 -9.14 10.07 3.43
CA VAL A 194 -8.69 9.66 4.79
C VAL A 194 -7.23 10.09 4.94
N LEU A 195 -7.01 11.21 5.60
CA LEU A 195 -5.67 11.76 5.86
C LEU A 195 -5.19 11.33 7.23
N THR A 196 -4.12 10.54 7.26
CA THR A 196 -3.46 10.11 8.50
C THR A 196 -2.44 11.15 8.96
N LEU A 197 -2.43 11.46 10.25
CA LEU A 197 -1.61 12.49 10.90
C LEU A 197 -0.65 11.92 11.94
N GLY A 198 -0.33 10.61 11.86
CA GLY A 198 0.51 9.94 12.84
C GLY A 198 -0.07 10.00 14.24
N SER A 199 0.70 10.51 15.21
CA SER A 199 0.30 10.68 16.61
C SER A 199 -0.85 11.68 16.82
N GLU A 200 -1.22 12.47 15.81
CA GLU A 200 -2.36 13.40 15.87
C GLU A 200 -3.67 12.77 15.39
N GLY A 201 -3.67 11.51 14.96
CA GLY A 201 -4.86 10.79 14.55
C GLY A 201 -5.14 10.83 13.06
N VAL A 202 -6.40 11.02 12.68
CA VAL A 202 -6.87 10.92 11.30
C VAL A 202 -7.99 11.91 11.01
N ILE A 203 -8.04 12.39 9.77
CA ILE A 203 -9.16 13.20 9.26
C ILE A 203 -9.83 12.44 8.12
N TYR A 204 -11.14 12.29 8.23
CA TYR A 204 -12.03 11.86 7.15
C TYR A 204 -12.70 13.08 6.53
N GLN A 205 -12.76 13.12 5.19
CA GLN A 205 -13.44 14.17 4.43
C GLN A 205 -14.24 13.56 3.28
N HIS A 206 -15.55 13.89 3.20
CA HIS A 206 -16.39 13.57 2.04
C HIS A 206 -17.42 14.68 1.83
N GLY A 207 -17.42 15.31 0.67
CA GLY A 207 -18.22 16.52 0.44
C GLY A 207 -17.91 17.59 1.50
N GLU A 208 -18.92 18.12 2.16
CA GLU A 208 -18.77 19.09 3.25
C GLU A 208 -18.55 18.43 4.63
N GLN A 209 -18.72 17.11 4.73
CA GLN A 209 -18.52 16.40 5.98
C GLN A 209 -17.02 16.24 6.25
N LYS A 210 -16.57 16.72 7.40
CA LYS A 210 -15.21 16.56 7.92
C LYS A 210 -15.28 16.05 9.35
N ILE A 211 -14.59 14.94 9.60
CA ILE A 211 -14.51 14.29 10.92
C ILE A 211 -13.04 14.12 11.26
N ARG A 212 -12.65 14.55 12.46
CA ARG A 212 -11.31 14.28 13.02
C ARG A 212 -11.46 13.27 14.16
N VAL A 213 -10.57 12.29 14.19
CA VAL A 213 -10.45 11.32 15.27
C VAL A 213 -9.01 11.36 15.76
N ASP A 214 -8.83 11.62 17.06
CA ASP A 214 -7.52 11.68 17.69
C ASP A 214 -6.90 10.27 17.77
N ALA A 215 -5.57 10.21 17.78
CA ALA A 215 -4.86 8.94 17.96
C ALA A 215 -5.11 8.38 19.37
N VAL A 216 -5.17 7.05 19.44
CA VAL A 216 -5.18 6.37 20.74
C VAL A 216 -3.75 6.42 21.30
N PRO A 217 -3.57 6.86 22.56
CA PRO A 217 -2.26 6.84 23.20
C PRO A 217 -1.72 5.39 23.25
N THR A 218 -0.47 5.20 22.80
CA THR A 218 0.24 3.90 22.83
C THR A 218 1.30 3.90 23.93
#